data_4b63a986beef4e9f57ec623ee2114411
#
_entry.id   4b63a986beef4e9f57ec623ee2114411
#
_cell.length_a   1.000
_cell.length_b   1.000
_cell.length_c   1.000
_cell.angle_alpha   90.00
_cell.angle_beta   90.00
_cell.angle_gamma   90.00
#
_symmetry.space_group_name_H-M   'P 1'
#
loop_
_entity.id
_entity.type
_entity.pdbx_description
1 polymer ?
#
loop_
_entity_poly.entity_id
_entity_poly.type
_entity_poly.pdbx_seq_one_letter_code
_entity_poly.pdbx_strand_id
1 'polypeptide(L)'
;MTRKLPTAVASTALLLALLAAEPALAQKTGGVLRMYHFDSPASLSLHEEVTFAALGPAMGLFNNLVMFDQHARQAGFDSIVPDLATEWSWDSSKTELRFSLHDGVKWHDGKPFTANDVKCTWDTLLGRSNDKFRLNPRKAWYQNLEEVTVKDDHEVTFRLKRPQPSFIALLASGWSAVYPCHVPPREMRSQPVGTGPFKLVEFQPNEGIKVTRNPDYWK
;
A
#
# COMPACT_ATOMS: atom_id res chain seq x y z
N MET A 1 -63.28 10.73 -39.53
CA MET A 1 -63.22 11.68 -38.39
C MET A 1 -62.00 11.33 -37.56
N THR A 2 -60.87 11.97 -37.79
CA THR A 2 -59.63 11.77 -37.06
C THR A 2 -59.53 12.84 -35.94
N ARG A 3 -59.74 12.40 -34.71
CA ARG A 3 -59.57 13.26 -33.52
C ARG A 3 -58.05 13.55 -33.32
N LYS A 4 -57.63 14.78 -33.59
CA LYS A 4 -56.29 15.26 -33.18
C LYS A 4 -56.31 15.45 -31.67
N LEU A 5 -55.53 14.67 -30.91
CA LEU A 5 -55.26 14.99 -29.49
C LEU A 5 -54.52 16.31 -29.41
N PRO A 6 -54.84 17.19 -28.43
CA PRO A 6 -54.19 18.46 -28.30
C PRO A 6 -52.74 18.24 -27.81
N THR A 7 -51.81 18.88 -28.50
CA THR A 7 -50.35 18.83 -28.21
C THR A 7 -49.98 19.21 -26.78
N ALA A 8 -50.83 19.93 -26.07
CA ALA A 8 -50.66 20.31 -24.66
C ALA A 8 -50.69 19.09 -23.70
N VAL A 9 -51.51 18.06 -23.97
CA VAL A 9 -51.61 16.87 -23.12
C VAL A 9 -50.40 15.99 -23.27
N ALA A 10 -49.80 15.92 -24.47
CA ALA A 10 -48.58 15.12 -24.71
C ALA A 10 -47.36 15.77 -24.02
N SER A 11 -47.27 17.10 -23.99
CA SER A 11 -46.17 17.83 -23.32
C SER A 11 -46.22 17.70 -21.80
N THR A 12 -47.41 17.70 -21.19
CA THR A 12 -47.58 17.52 -19.73
C THR A 12 -47.24 16.10 -19.27
N ALA A 13 -47.61 15.09 -20.08
CA ALA A 13 -47.27 13.69 -19.79
C ALA A 13 -45.77 13.43 -19.85
N LEU A 14 -45.05 14.07 -20.78
CA LEU A 14 -43.59 13.94 -20.92
C LEU A 14 -42.84 14.62 -19.74
N LEU A 15 -43.34 15.79 -19.25
CA LEU A 15 -42.76 16.43 -18.07
C LEU A 15 -42.99 15.62 -16.80
N LEU A 16 -44.14 15.01 -16.62
CA LEU A 16 -44.44 14.14 -15.48
C LEU A 16 -43.62 12.88 -15.48
N ALA A 17 -43.27 12.30 -16.63
CA ALA A 17 -42.40 11.14 -16.77
C ALA A 17 -40.94 11.44 -16.42
N LEU A 18 -40.46 12.65 -16.67
CA LEU A 18 -39.13 13.15 -16.31
C LEU A 18 -38.97 13.41 -14.80
N LEU A 19 -40.07 13.76 -14.11
CA LEU A 19 -40.07 13.97 -12.65
C LEU A 19 -40.16 12.64 -11.84
N ALA A 20 -40.55 11.54 -12.47
CA ALA A 20 -40.61 10.21 -11.86
C ALA A 20 -39.34 9.36 -12.06
N ALA A 21 -38.30 9.91 -12.69
CA ALA A 21 -36.98 9.24 -12.77
C ALA A 21 -36.31 9.35 -11.40
N GLU A 22 -36.63 8.43 -10.50
CA GLU A 22 -35.80 8.24 -9.30
C GLU A 22 -34.36 7.96 -9.75
N PRO A 23 -33.35 8.59 -9.12
CA PRO A 23 -31.98 8.24 -9.38
C PRO A 23 -31.82 6.74 -9.10
N ALA A 24 -31.59 5.96 -10.13
CA ALA A 24 -31.28 4.54 -9.98
C ALA A 24 -30.01 4.44 -9.14
N LEU A 25 -30.13 4.27 -7.82
CA LEU A 25 -29.05 3.93 -6.91
C LEU A 25 -28.60 2.49 -7.22
N ALA A 26 -28.04 2.33 -8.40
CA ALA A 26 -27.54 1.04 -8.89
C ALA A 26 -26.25 0.60 -8.18
N GLN A 27 -25.71 1.39 -7.25
CA GLN A 27 -24.54 1.01 -6.48
C GLN A 27 -24.95 0.19 -5.26
N LYS A 28 -24.79 -1.12 -5.38
CA LYS A 28 -24.87 -2.02 -4.22
C LYS A 28 -23.70 -1.69 -3.28
N THR A 29 -23.99 -1.17 -2.12
CA THR A 29 -22.98 -0.91 -1.10
C THR A 29 -22.53 -2.22 -0.45
N GLY A 30 -21.22 -2.50 -0.52
CA GLY A 30 -20.64 -3.72 0.06
C GLY A 30 -20.71 -4.94 -0.86
N GLY A 31 -20.41 -6.10 -0.32
CA GLY A 31 -20.36 -7.37 -1.02
C GLY A 31 -18.96 -7.94 -1.16
N VAL A 32 -18.80 -8.96 -1.99
CA VAL A 32 -17.52 -9.65 -2.23
C VAL A 32 -17.10 -9.39 -3.67
N LEU A 33 -15.95 -8.75 -3.86
CA LEU A 33 -15.27 -8.65 -5.15
C LEU A 33 -14.40 -9.89 -5.33
N ARG A 34 -14.62 -10.64 -6.40
CA ARG A 34 -13.77 -11.76 -6.82
C ARG A 34 -12.92 -11.32 -8.01
N MET A 35 -11.60 -11.44 -7.85
CA MET A 35 -10.64 -11.07 -8.89
C MET A 35 -9.84 -12.30 -9.30
N TYR A 36 -9.66 -12.47 -10.60
CA TYR A 36 -8.72 -13.46 -11.12
C TYR A 36 -7.29 -12.92 -10.96
N HIS A 37 -6.40 -13.79 -10.50
CA HIS A 37 -4.96 -13.53 -10.52
C HIS A 37 -4.28 -14.64 -11.34
N PHE A 38 -3.28 -14.27 -12.12
CA PHE A 38 -2.69 -15.14 -13.15
C PHE A 38 -1.84 -16.29 -12.55
N ASP A 39 -1.42 -16.17 -11.30
CA ASP A 39 -0.56 -17.15 -10.63
C ASP A 39 -0.72 -17.08 -9.10
N SER A 40 -0.33 -18.12 -8.39
CA SER A 40 -0.38 -18.17 -6.93
C SER A 40 0.99 -17.85 -6.33
N PRO A 41 1.08 -16.92 -5.37
CA PRO A 41 2.34 -16.71 -4.66
C PRO A 41 2.68 -17.93 -3.80
N ALA A 42 3.98 -18.23 -3.69
CA ALA A 42 4.46 -19.25 -2.78
C ALA A 42 4.34 -18.81 -1.30
N SER A 43 4.39 -17.50 -1.05
CA SER A 43 4.15 -16.87 0.23
C SER A 43 3.71 -15.42 0.07
N LEU A 44 3.20 -14.81 1.15
CA LEU A 44 2.81 -13.39 1.18
C LEU A 44 3.92 -12.47 1.72
N SER A 45 5.13 -13.01 1.96
CA SER A 45 6.27 -12.22 2.40
C SER A 45 6.91 -11.46 1.24
N LEU A 46 6.53 -10.19 1.05
CA LEU A 46 7.04 -9.34 -0.05
C LEU A 46 8.57 -9.26 -0.08
N HIS A 47 9.23 -9.28 1.07
CA HIS A 47 10.69 -9.18 1.13
C HIS A 47 11.40 -10.46 0.74
N GLU A 48 10.73 -11.61 0.79
CA GLU A 48 11.28 -12.90 0.39
C GLU A 48 10.90 -13.31 -1.04
N GLU A 49 9.81 -12.76 -1.58
CA GLU A 49 9.31 -13.08 -2.92
C GLU A 49 9.84 -12.10 -3.98
N VAL A 50 9.90 -12.57 -5.25
CA VAL A 50 10.41 -11.78 -6.38
C VAL A 50 9.42 -11.68 -7.53
N THR A 51 8.26 -12.32 -7.42
CA THR A 51 7.29 -12.43 -8.52
C THR A 51 6.13 -11.46 -8.35
N PHE A 52 5.55 -11.02 -9.45
CA PHE A 52 4.30 -10.25 -9.44
C PHE A 52 3.13 -11.03 -8.84
N ALA A 53 3.21 -12.36 -8.83
CA ALA A 53 2.22 -13.21 -8.17
C ALA A 53 2.09 -12.88 -6.68
N ALA A 54 3.20 -12.54 -6.01
CA ALA A 54 3.18 -12.11 -4.60
C ALA A 54 2.85 -10.61 -4.45
N LEU A 55 3.42 -9.76 -5.32
CA LEU A 55 3.27 -8.31 -5.19
C LEU A 55 1.81 -7.87 -5.34
N GLY A 56 1.13 -8.31 -6.39
CA GLY A 56 -0.23 -7.87 -6.69
C GLY A 56 -1.20 -8.04 -5.52
N PRO A 57 -1.40 -9.26 -5.00
CA PRO A 57 -2.29 -9.49 -3.87
C PRO A 57 -1.85 -8.82 -2.57
N ALA A 58 -0.54 -8.69 -2.34
CA ALA A 58 -0.01 -8.15 -1.10
C ALA A 58 -0.01 -6.62 -1.04
N MET A 59 -0.06 -5.91 -2.17
CA MET A 59 -0.08 -4.43 -2.19
C MET A 59 -1.19 -3.82 -1.35
N GLY A 60 -2.34 -4.47 -1.24
CA GLY A 60 -3.45 -3.99 -0.41
C GLY A 60 -3.28 -4.25 1.09
N LEU A 61 -2.30 -5.06 1.49
CA LEU A 61 -2.05 -5.40 2.90
C LEU A 61 -1.03 -4.46 3.55
N PHE A 62 -0.15 -3.84 2.77
CA PHE A 62 1.00 -3.07 3.27
C PHE A 62 0.96 -1.63 2.77
N ASN A 63 1.75 -0.79 3.45
CA ASN A 63 2.14 0.53 2.99
C ASN A 63 3.66 0.65 2.97
N ASN A 64 4.14 1.61 2.17
CA ASN A 64 5.53 2.03 2.11
C ASN A 64 5.72 3.37 2.86
N LEU A 65 6.93 3.90 2.90
CA LEU A 65 7.14 5.29 3.37
C LEU A 65 6.57 6.30 2.37
N VAL A 66 6.82 6.05 1.10
CA VAL A 66 6.33 6.84 -0.04
C VAL A 66 5.91 5.89 -1.15
N MET A 67 5.09 6.34 -2.07
CA MET A 67 4.61 5.52 -3.17
C MET A 67 4.56 6.32 -4.47
N PHE A 68 4.53 5.65 -5.60
CA PHE A 68 4.17 6.31 -6.87
C PHE A 68 2.67 6.59 -6.88
N ASP A 69 2.28 7.79 -7.29
CA ASP A 69 0.87 8.15 -7.47
C ASP A 69 0.21 7.20 -8.48
N GLN A 70 -0.80 6.47 -8.02
CA GLN A 70 -1.52 5.49 -8.83
C GLN A 70 -2.43 6.15 -9.89
N HIS A 71 -2.66 7.45 -9.81
CA HIS A 71 -3.42 8.23 -10.79
C HIS A 71 -2.52 8.84 -11.87
N ALA A 72 -1.20 8.87 -11.66
CA ALA A 72 -0.25 9.34 -12.65
C ALA A 72 -0.17 8.36 -13.82
N ARG A 73 -0.18 8.87 -15.06
CA ARG A 73 -0.10 8.05 -16.28
C ARG A 73 1.23 7.32 -16.42
N GLN A 74 2.28 7.86 -15.83
CA GLN A 74 3.63 7.33 -15.88
C GLN A 74 4.32 7.55 -14.53
N ALA A 75 4.98 6.51 -14.02
CA ALA A 75 5.78 6.62 -12.81
C ALA A 75 7.07 7.41 -13.08
N GLY A 76 7.37 8.38 -12.24
CA GLY A 76 8.55 9.24 -12.29
C GLY A 76 8.84 9.84 -10.92
N PHE A 77 9.94 10.56 -10.77
CA PHE A 77 10.28 11.20 -9.49
C PHE A 77 9.24 12.22 -9.03
N ASP A 78 8.62 12.90 -9.97
CA ASP A 78 7.55 13.89 -9.79
C ASP A 78 6.20 13.29 -9.40
N SER A 79 6.05 11.98 -9.58
CA SER A 79 4.85 11.23 -9.17
C SER A 79 5.02 10.49 -7.84
N ILE A 80 6.13 10.70 -7.12
CA ILE A 80 6.29 10.13 -5.78
C ILE A 80 5.51 10.98 -4.78
N VAL A 81 4.62 10.33 -4.04
CA VAL A 81 3.71 10.94 -3.07
C VAL A 81 3.88 10.32 -1.69
N PRO A 82 3.48 11.04 -0.62
CA PRO A 82 3.45 10.51 0.74
C PRO A 82 2.63 9.23 0.88
N ASP A 83 3.10 8.31 1.77
CA ASP A 83 2.33 7.15 2.23
C ASP A 83 2.44 7.06 3.76
N LEU A 84 3.22 6.19 4.38
CA LEU A 84 3.44 6.21 5.83
C LEU A 84 4.23 7.45 6.29
N ALA A 85 5.04 8.04 5.43
CA ALA A 85 5.63 9.35 5.68
C ALA A 85 4.70 10.47 5.22
N THR A 86 4.65 11.58 5.98
CA THR A 86 3.93 12.80 5.63
C THR A 86 4.75 13.69 4.71
N GLU A 87 6.07 13.66 4.89
CA GLU A 87 7.04 14.45 4.13
C GLU A 87 8.44 13.82 4.21
N TRP A 88 9.30 14.26 3.31
CA TRP A 88 10.72 13.88 3.33
C TRP A 88 11.62 15.00 2.84
N SER A 89 12.88 14.96 3.25
CA SER A 89 13.89 15.91 2.81
C SER A 89 15.26 15.28 2.70
N TRP A 90 16.03 15.75 1.72
CA TRP A 90 17.44 15.43 1.59
C TRP A 90 18.29 16.50 2.26
N ASP A 91 19.38 16.08 2.88
CA ASP A 91 20.44 17.00 3.27
C ASP A 91 21.16 17.60 2.05
N SER A 92 22.06 18.57 2.27
CA SER A 92 22.82 19.23 1.20
C SER A 92 23.75 18.28 0.45
N SER A 93 24.28 17.25 1.12
CA SER A 93 25.16 16.25 0.54
C SER A 93 24.44 15.19 -0.28
N LYS A 94 23.10 15.09 -0.17
CA LYS A 94 22.28 14.01 -0.75
C LYS A 94 22.65 12.62 -0.26
N THR A 95 23.17 12.53 0.96
CA THR A 95 23.49 11.27 1.63
C THR A 95 22.57 10.96 2.81
N GLU A 96 21.83 11.95 3.31
CA GLU A 96 20.83 11.72 4.36
C GLU A 96 19.43 12.04 3.82
N LEU A 97 18.54 11.07 3.92
CA LEU A 97 17.13 11.19 3.56
C LEU A 97 16.29 11.03 4.83
N ARG A 98 15.68 12.12 5.27
CA ARG A 98 14.86 12.19 6.47
C ARG A 98 13.39 12.09 6.10
N PHE A 99 12.62 11.36 6.91
CA PHE A 99 11.17 11.23 6.82
C PHE A 99 10.50 11.62 8.13
N SER A 100 9.42 12.40 8.02
CA SER A 100 8.43 12.57 9.08
C SER A 100 7.29 11.57 8.84
N LEU A 101 6.86 10.84 9.88
CA LEU A 101 5.89 9.77 9.77
C LEU A 101 4.50 10.22 10.25
N HIS A 102 3.45 9.60 9.72
CA HIS A 102 2.09 9.79 10.22
C HIS A 102 1.96 9.33 11.67
N ASP A 103 1.25 10.12 12.48
CA ASP A 103 0.83 9.73 13.82
C ASP A 103 -0.44 8.86 13.77
N GLY A 104 -0.64 8.03 14.79
CA GLY A 104 -1.87 7.25 14.98
C GLY A 104 -2.06 6.06 14.04
N VAL A 105 -1.11 5.77 13.17
CA VAL A 105 -1.14 4.59 12.29
C VAL A 105 -1.06 3.31 13.13
N LYS A 106 -1.93 2.34 12.82
CA LYS A 106 -1.96 1.04 13.50
C LYS A 106 -1.68 -0.10 12.53
N TRP A 107 -0.96 -1.09 13.02
CA TRP A 107 -0.86 -2.39 12.38
C TRP A 107 -2.22 -3.13 12.39
N HIS A 108 -2.39 -4.11 11.53
CA HIS A 108 -3.62 -4.91 11.45
C HIS A 108 -3.99 -5.60 12.77
N ASP A 109 -3.02 -5.84 13.64
CA ASP A 109 -3.20 -6.41 14.99
C ASP A 109 -3.47 -5.35 16.07
N GLY A 110 -3.59 -4.07 15.69
CA GLY A 110 -3.93 -2.95 16.56
C GLY A 110 -2.75 -2.26 17.25
N LYS A 111 -1.53 -2.78 17.14
CA LYS A 111 -0.34 -2.13 17.70
C LYS A 111 0.02 -0.86 16.94
N PRO A 112 0.66 0.13 17.58
CA PRO A 112 1.08 1.36 16.91
C PRO A 112 2.22 1.08 15.94
N PHE A 113 2.21 1.76 14.80
CA PHE A 113 3.34 1.88 13.88
C PHE A 113 4.26 3.01 14.35
N THR A 114 5.56 2.80 14.32
CA THR A 114 6.58 3.79 14.72
C THR A 114 7.80 3.76 13.81
N ALA A 115 8.67 4.75 13.95
CA ALA A 115 9.96 4.81 13.27
C ALA A 115 10.87 3.59 13.56
N ASN A 116 10.66 2.91 14.70
CA ASN A 116 11.38 1.68 15.01
C ASN A 116 11.03 0.53 14.06
N ASP A 117 9.78 0.46 13.58
CA ASP A 117 9.39 -0.55 12.58
C ASP A 117 10.10 -0.31 11.24
N VAL A 118 10.27 0.96 10.86
CA VAL A 118 11.05 1.33 9.67
C VAL A 118 12.49 0.86 9.83
N LYS A 119 13.14 1.24 10.93
CA LYS A 119 14.53 0.81 11.21
C LYS A 119 14.65 -0.72 11.19
N CYS A 120 13.76 -1.42 11.86
CA CYS A 120 13.74 -2.87 11.98
C CYS A 120 13.63 -3.55 10.60
N THR A 121 12.77 -3.02 9.73
CA THR A 121 12.60 -3.53 8.36
C THR A 121 13.91 -3.49 7.58
N TRP A 122 14.58 -2.32 7.56
CA TRP A 122 15.84 -2.19 6.81
C TRP A 122 17.02 -2.87 7.48
N ASP A 123 17.06 -2.94 8.81
CA ASP A 123 18.08 -3.75 9.51
C ASP A 123 17.95 -5.24 9.16
N THR A 124 16.72 -5.74 9.03
CA THR A 124 16.47 -7.12 8.59
C THR A 124 16.86 -7.33 7.12
N LEU A 125 16.52 -6.39 6.24
CA LEU A 125 16.93 -6.39 4.82
C LEU A 125 18.45 -6.36 4.66
N LEU A 126 19.14 -5.56 5.47
CA LEU A 126 20.61 -5.49 5.47
C LEU A 126 21.27 -6.70 6.15
N GLY A 127 20.49 -7.55 6.82
CA GLY A 127 20.99 -8.72 7.56
C GLY A 127 21.63 -8.38 8.90
N ARG A 128 21.27 -7.26 9.51
CA ARG A 128 21.79 -6.76 10.79
C ARG A 128 20.92 -7.18 11.98
N SER A 129 19.65 -7.49 11.75
CA SER A 129 18.73 -8.01 12.75
C SER A 129 19.08 -9.43 13.14
N ASN A 130 18.66 -9.87 14.35
CA ASN A 130 18.68 -11.25 14.76
C ASN A 130 17.71 -12.11 13.92
N ASP A 131 16.57 -11.54 13.55
CA ASP A 131 15.63 -12.17 12.64
C ASP A 131 16.14 -12.10 11.20
N LYS A 132 15.95 -13.20 10.47
CA LYS A 132 16.44 -13.33 9.09
C LYS A 132 15.30 -13.71 8.14
N PHE A 133 15.32 -13.12 6.97
CA PHE A 133 14.57 -13.65 5.84
C PHE A 133 15.17 -14.99 5.38
N ARG A 134 14.33 -15.95 5.02
CA ARG A 134 14.78 -17.23 4.42
C ARG A 134 15.53 -16.98 3.11
N LEU A 135 15.02 -16.09 2.29
CA LEU A 135 15.64 -15.54 1.10
C LEU A 135 15.64 -14.01 1.23
N ASN A 136 16.65 -13.35 0.73
CA ASN A 136 16.73 -11.90 0.81
C ASN A 136 17.21 -11.31 -0.54
N PRO A 137 16.35 -11.40 -1.57
CA PRO A 137 16.70 -10.95 -2.92
C PRO A 137 16.92 -9.43 -3.00
N ARG A 138 16.35 -8.68 -2.04
CA ARG A 138 16.41 -7.20 -2.04
C ARG A 138 17.60 -6.63 -1.29
N LYS A 139 18.37 -7.43 -0.59
CA LYS A 139 19.59 -6.97 0.10
C LYS A 139 20.51 -6.20 -0.85
N ALA A 140 20.62 -6.67 -2.09
CA ALA A 140 21.46 -6.03 -3.11
C ALA A 140 20.97 -4.61 -3.49
N TRP A 141 19.67 -4.31 -3.39
CA TRP A 141 19.11 -3.00 -3.73
C TRP A 141 19.54 -1.92 -2.75
N TYR A 142 19.79 -2.30 -1.50
CA TYR A 142 20.11 -1.39 -0.40
C TYR A 142 21.59 -1.40 -0.02
N GLN A 143 22.50 -1.83 -0.91
CA GLN A 143 23.96 -1.88 -0.63
C GLN A 143 24.56 -0.52 -0.33
N ASN A 144 23.99 0.55 -0.88
CA ASN A 144 24.40 1.93 -0.61
C ASN A 144 23.85 2.47 0.72
N LEU A 145 22.87 1.81 1.35
CA LEU A 145 22.35 2.20 2.65
C LEU A 145 23.36 1.83 3.74
N GLU A 146 23.85 2.85 4.43
CA GLU A 146 24.78 2.67 5.56
C GLU A 146 24.00 2.29 6.82
N GLU A 147 23.00 3.09 7.19
CA GLU A 147 22.16 2.82 8.35
C GLU A 147 20.80 3.52 8.27
N VAL A 148 19.89 3.10 9.13
CA VAL A 148 18.65 3.80 9.44
C VAL A 148 18.68 4.19 10.91
N THR A 149 18.55 5.48 11.20
CA THR A 149 18.53 6.03 12.56
C THR A 149 17.15 6.56 12.90
N VAL A 150 16.74 6.36 14.15
CA VAL A 150 15.48 6.83 14.71
C VAL A 150 15.80 7.99 15.64
N LYS A 151 15.11 9.12 15.47
CA LYS A 151 15.19 10.24 16.38
C LYS A 151 14.13 10.15 17.48
N ASP A 152 12.91 9.85 17.07
CA ASP A 152 11.74 9.62 17.92
C ASP A 152 10.75 8.69 17.19
N ASP A 153 9.55 8.48 17.72
CA ASP A 153 8.56 7.56 17.15
C ASP A 153 8.06 7.99 15.76
N HIS A 154 8.29 9.27 15.37
CA HIS A 154 7.75 9.84 14.13
C HIS A 154 8.83 10.42 13.19
N GLU A 155 10.11 10.26 13.50
CA GLU A 155 11.18 10.73 12.63
C GLU A 155 12.25 9.67 12.43
N VAL A 156 12.56 9.37 11.17
CA VAL A 156 13.57 8.40 10.77
C VAL A 156 14.46 8.97 9.67
N THR A 157 15.75 8.65 9.69
CA THR A 157 16.73 9.08 8.70
C THR A 157 17.46 7.88 8.09
N PHE A 158 17.49 7.83 6.78
CA PHE A 158 18.28 6.88 5.98
C PHE A 158 19.60 7.53 5.62
N ARG A 159 20.72 6.98 6.07
CA ARG A 159 22.06 7.44 5.71
C ARG A 159 22.68 6.55 4.65
N LEU A 160 23.10 7.15 3.56
CA LEU A 160 23.72 6.49 2.41
C LEU A 160 25.24 6.68 2.44
N LYS A 161 26.00 5.69 1.97
CA LYS A 161 27.46 5.75 1.86
C LYS A 161 27.93 6.78 0.82
N ARG A 162 27.09 7.07 -0.17
CA ARG A 162 27.34 8.04 -1.26
C ARG A 162 26.02 8.61 -1.76
N PRO A 163 26.03 9.80 -2.39
CA PRO A 163 24.81 10.40 -2.94
C PRO A 163 24.10 9.47 -3.92
N GLN A 164 22.80 9.29 -3.74
CA GLN A 164 21.94 8.50 -4.62
C GLN A 164 20.53 9.10 -4.65
N PRO A 165 20.29 10.14 -5.47
CA PRO A 165 18.97 10.77 -5.55
C PRO A 165 17.84 9.80 -5.93
N SER A 166 18.16 8.73 -6.67
CA SER A 166 17.19 7.69 -7.06
C SER A 166 16.77 6.76 -5.90
N PHE A 167 17.38 6.87 -4.73
CA PHE A 167 17.06 6.01 -3.59
C PHE A 167 15.59 6.14 -3.18
N ILE A 168 15.00 7.33 -3.27
CA ILE A 168 13.58 7.56 -2.98
C ILE A 168 12.65 6.73 -3.89
N ALA A 169 13.03 6.52 -5.14
CA ALA A 169 12.25 5.69 -6.07
C ALA A 169 12.27 4.20 -5.70
N LEU A 170 13.35 3.71 -5.08
CA LEU A 170 13.37 2.36 -4.51
C LEU A 170 12.36 2.25 -3.37
N LEU A 171 12.29 3.27 -2.50
CA LEU A 171 11.36 3.30 -1.37
C LEU A 171 9.90 3.44 -1.82
N ALA A 172 9.65 4.05 -2.99
CA ALA A 172 8.32 4.18 -3.58
C ALA A 172 7.85 2.90 -4.30
N SER A 173 8.74 1.95 -4.54
CA SER A 173 8.36 0.70 -5.22
C SER A 173 7.51 -0.18 -4.31
N GLY A 174 6.52 -0.89 -4.85
CA GLY A 174 5.66 -1.81 -4.09
C GLY A 174 6.40 -2.93 -3.34
N TRP A 175 7.70 -3.06 -3.55
CA TRP A 175 8.58 -3.99 -2.85
C TRP A 175 9.20 -3.43 -1.57
N SER A 176 8.99 -2.17 -1.24
CA SER A 176 9.59 -1.49 -0.08
C SER A 176 8.60 -1.34 1.08
N ALA A 177 7.72 -2.33 1.25
CA ALA A 177 6.77 -2.38 2.34
C ALA A 177 7.46 -2.32 3.70
N VAL A 178 6.92 -1.53 4.62
CA VAL A 178 7.37 -1.55 6.01
C VAL A 178 6.75 -2.73 6.73
N TYR A 179 7.55 -3.44 7.52
CA TYR A 179 7.14 -4.60 8.31
C TYR A 179 7.13 -4.27 9.81
N PRO A 180 6.21 -4.87 10.58
CA PRO A 180 6.17 -4.71 12.03
C PRO A 180 7.36 -5.39 12.68
N CYS A 181 8.04 -4.68 13.57
CA CYS A 181 9.20 -5.20 14.33
C CYS A 181 8.86 -6.39 15.23
N HIS A 182 7.61 -6.42 15.68
CA HIS A 182 7.14 -7.43 16.64
C HIS A 182 6.64 -8.73 15.99
N VAL A 183 6.60 -8.81 14.65
CA VAL A 183 6.20 -10.02 13.92
C VAL A 183 7.41 -10.61 13.22
N PRO A 184 7.80 -11.85 13.56
CA PRO A 184 8.94 -12.50 12.92
C PRO A 184 8.73 -12.65 11.40
N PRO A 185 9.78 -12.50 10.56
CA PRO A 185 9.67 -12.63 9.10
C PRO A 185 9.02 -13.94 8.62
N ARG A 186 9.20 -15.03 9.37
CA ARG A 186 8.60 -16.34 9.05
C ARG A 186 7.06 -16.31 9.06
N GLU A 187 6.46 -15.51 9.94
CA GLU A 187 5.01 -15.41 10.09
C GLU A 187 4.41 -14.58 8.93
N MET A 188 5.16 -13.62 8.41
CA MET A 188 4.75 -12.80 7.27
C MET A 188 4.50 -13.63 5.99
N ARG A 189 4.95 -14.89 5.93
CA ARG A 189 4.77 -15.79 4.78
C ARG A 189 3.32 -16.24 4.61
N SER A 190 2.63 -16.49 5.71
CA SER A 190 1.26 -17.05 5.72
C SER A 190 0.25 -16.16 6.43
N GLN A 191 0.69 -15.34 7.36
CA GLN A 191 -0.14 -14.44 8.17
C GLN A 191 0.48 -13.04 8.26
N PRO A 192 0.58 -12.33 7.12
CA PRO A 192 1.16 -11.01 7.10
C PRO A 192 0.35 -10.01 7.91
N VAL A 193 1.05 -9.20 8.69
CA VAL A 193 0.52 -8.05 9.41
C VAL A 193 1.04 -6.79 8.73
N GLY A 194 0.15 -5.98 8.19
CA GLY A 194 0.47 -4.73 7.51
C GLY A 194 -0.28 -3.55 8.10
N THR A 195 -0.16 -2.40 7.46
CA THR A 195 -0.89 -1.16 7.77
C THR A 195 -1.92 -0.81 6.71
N GLY A 196 -2.07 -1.65 5.69
CA GLY A 196 -2.85 -1.37 4.49
C GLY A 196 -4.37 -1.40 4.66
N PRO A 197 -5.12 -1.02 3.59
CA PRO A 197 -6.58 -0.92 3.61
C PRO A 197 -7.29 -2.27 3.73
N PHE A 198 -6.59 -3.38 3.55
CA PHE A 198 -7.15 -4.72 3.69
C PHE A 198 -6.34 -5.54 4.70
N LYS A 199 -7.04 -6.40 5.45
CA LYS A 199 -6.48 -7.41 6.36
C LYS A 199 -6.62 -8.79 5.75
N LEU A 200 -5.62 -9.64 5.91
CA LEU A 200 -5.70 -11.04 5.50
C LEU A 200 -6.73 -11.77 6.35
N VAL A 201 -7.59 -12.56 5.71
CA VAL A 201 -8.50 -13.51 6.35
C VAL A 201 -8.00 -14.93 6.15
N GLU A 202 -7.58 -15.25 4.92
CA GLU A 202 -7.15 -16.59 4.56
C GLU A 202 -6.18 -16.55 3.37
N PHE A 203 -5.18 -17.38 3.41
CA PHE A 203 -4.28 -17.65 2.30
C PHE A 203 -4.15 -19.17 2.10
N GLN A 204 -4.62 -19.63 0.96
CA GLN A 204 -4.49 -21.02 0.53
C GLN A 204 -3.71 -21.04 -0.78
N PRO A 205 -2.44 -21.50 -0.76
CA PRO A 205 -1.63 -21.59 -1.99
C PRO A 205 -2.34 -22.40 -3.07
N ASN A 206 -2.31 -21.90 -4.32
CA ASN A 206 -2.97 -22.43 -5.51
C ASN A 206 -4.52 -22.37 -5.49
N GLU A 207 -5.15 -21.88 -4.45
CA GLU A 207 -6.61 -21.76 -4.35
C GLU A 207 -7.04 -20.29 -4.29
N GLY A 208 -6.49 -19.50 -3.36
CA GLY A 208 -6.86 -18.10 -3.27
C GLY A 208 -6.35 -17.36 -2.05
N ILE A 209 -6.57 -16.06 -2.10
CA ILE A 209 -6.29 -15.13 -1.02
C ILE A 209 -7.59 -14.40 -0.70
N LYS A 210 -8.04 -14.49 0.54
CA LYS A 210 -9.21 -13.80 1.03
C LYS A 210 -8.78 -12.68 1.96
N VAL A 211 -9.24 -11.49 1.65
CA VAL A 211 -8.99 -10.29 2.45
C VAL A 211 -10.30 -9.64 2.86
N THR A 212 -10.28 -8.89 3.93
CA THR A 212 -11.39 -8.04 4.37
C THR A 212 -10.92 -6.60 4.50
N ARG A 213 -11.85 -5.65 4.41
CA ARG A 213 -11.57 -4.24 4.65
C ARG A 213 -10.96 -4.06 6.05
N ASN A 214 -9.94 -3.22 6.16
CA ASN A 214 -9.43 -2.74 7.44
C ASN A 214 -10.30 -1.56 7.91
N PRO A 215 -11.13 -1.73 8.97
CA PRO A 215 -11.98 -0.64 9.44
C PRO A 215 -11.20 0.49 10.10
N ASP A 216 -9.98 0.20 10.57
CA ASP A 216 -9.09 1.14 11.26
C ASP A 216 -8.03 1.72 10.32
N TYR A 217 -8.28 1.66 9.00
CA TYR A 217 -7.33 2.19 8.03
C TYR A 217 -7.20 3.71 8.16
N TRP A 218 -6.00 4.19 8.29
CA TRP A 218 -5.65 5.54 8.67
C TRP A 218 -5.75 6.60 7.54
N LYS A 219 -5.99 6.17 6.29
CA LYS A 219 -6.30 7.05 5.13
C LYS A 219 -7.79 7.13 4.87
#